data_692e98324535d3f5723e37abf74c6f4a
#
_entry.id   692e98324535d3f5723e37abf74c6f4a
#
_cell.length_a   1.000
_cell.length_b   1.000
_cell.length_c   1.000
_cell.angle_alpha   90.00
_cell.angle_beta   90.00
_cell.angle_gamma   90.00
#
_symmetry.space_group_name_H-M   'P 1'
#
loop_
_entity.id
_entity.type
_entity.pdbx_description
1 polymer ?
#
loop_
_entity_poly.entity_id
_entity_poly.type
_entity_poly.pdbx_seq_one_letter_code
_entity_poly.pdbx_strand_id
1 'polypeptide(L)'
;MPLADALQSWIDRSGLRKRLDLASVVDAWPDAVGPQIAAVTRALGVTPDGTLLVRVATPGWATELGLMAPRILTRINGSHKGRVLQVRWMVGPLDRP
;
A
#
# COMPACT_ATOMS: atom_id res chain seq x y z
N MET A 1 -14.83 -14.99 -29.63
CA MET A 1 -14.41 -14.14 -28.53
C MET A 1 -13.05 -14.56 -28.02
N PRO A 2 -12.15 -13.62 -27.89
CA PRO A 2 -10.83 -13.96 -27.42
C PRO A 2 -10.84 -14.46 -25.98
N LEU A 3 -9.98 -15.43 -25.70
CA LEU A 3 -9.82 -15.98 -24.36
C LEU A 3 -9.45 -14.88 -23.37
N ALA A 4 -8.65 -13.91 -23.81
CA ALA A 4 -8.23 -12.80 -22.95
C ALA A 4 -9.42 -12.00 -22.42
N ASP A 5 -10.44 -11.79 -23.25
CA ASP A 5 -11.64 -11.07 -22.82
C ASP A 5 -12.41 -11.85 -21.78
N ALA A 6 -12.49 -13.17 -21.92
CA ALA A 6 -13.18 -13.99 -20.96
C ALA A 6 -12.46 -13.99 -19.61
N LEU A 7 -11.14 -14.07 -19.63
CA LEU A 7 -10.33 -14.00 -18.43
C LEU A 7 -10.47 -12.65 -17.73
N GLN A 8 -10.42 -11.58 -18.51
CA GLN A 8 -10.55 -10.25 -17.99
C GLN A 8 -11.88 -10.06 -17.28
N SER A 9 -12.95 -10.56 -17.89
CA SER A 9 -14.28 -10.48 -17.30
C SER A 9 -14.36 -11.24 -15.98
N TRP A 10 -13.74 -12.42 -15.93
CA TRP A 10 -13.73 -13.22 -14.71
C TRP A 10 -12.97 -12.51 -13.59
N ILE A 11 -11.81 -11.92 -13.92
CA ILE A 11 -11.02 -11.19 -12.95
C ILE A 11 -11.80 -10.02 -12.38
N ASP A 12 -12.49 -9.27 -13.25
CA ASP A 12 -13.25 -8.12 -12.81
C ASP A 12 -14.40 -8.51 -11.89
N ARG A 13 -15.10 -9.60 -12.22
CA ARG A 13 -16.24 -10.03 -11.44
C ARG A 13 -15.84 -10.63 -10.08
N SER A 14 -14.67 -11.26 -10.03
CA SER A 14 -14.22 -11.89 -8.79
C SER A 14 -13.59 -10.91 -7.81
N GLY A 15 -13.33 -9.67 -8.25
CA GLY A 15 -12.64 -8.70 -7.42
C GLY A 15 -11.14 -8.89 -7.40
N LEU A 16 -10.62 -9.83 -8.20
CA LEU A 16 -9.19 -10.12 -8.21
C LEU A 16 -8.36 -8.94 -8.69
N ARG A 17 -8.86 -8.19 -9.67
CA ARG A 17 -8.16 -7.01 -10.17
C ARG A 17 -7.91 -6.00 -9.06
N LYS A 18 -8.93 -5.73 -8.24
CA LYS A 18 -8.78 -4.80 -7.14
C LYS A 18 -7.74 -5.30 -6.14
N ARG A 19 -7.74 -6.59 -5.86
CA ARG A 19 -6.75 -7.17 -4.94
C ARG A 19 -5.34 -7.06 -5.50
N LEU A 20 -5.17 -7.28 -6.79
CA LEU A 20 -3.85 -7.18 -7.42
C LEU A 20 -3.37 -5.73 -7.44
N ASP A 21 -4.27 -4.79 -7.73
CA ASP A 21 -3.92 -3.37 -7.72
C ASP A 21 -3.50 -2.92 -6.33
N LEU A 22 -4.20 -3.37 -5.29
CA LEU A 22 -3.85 -3.01 -3.92
C LEU A 22 -2.56 -3.66 -3.47
N ALA A 23 -2.30 -4.91 -3.91
CA ALA A 23 -1.06 -5.59 -3.56
C ALA A 23 0.15 -4.88 -4.13
N SER A 24 0.02 -4.26 -5.31
CA SER A 24 1.13 -3.55 -5.92
C SER A 24 1.57 -2.33 -5.11
N VAL A 25 0.69 -1.79 -4.28
CA VAL A 25 1.02 -0.66 -3.42
C VAL A 25 2.11 -1.05 -2.42
N VAL A 26 2.04 -2.28 -1.89
CA VAL A 26 3.04 -2.77 -0.94
C VAL A 26 4.42 -2.81 -1.60
N ASP A 27 4.48 -3.32 -2.82
CA ASP A 27 5.75 -3.41 -3.55
C ASP A 27 6.30 -2.03 -3.91
N ALA A 28 5.42 -1.07 -4.14
CA ALA A 28 5.82 0.27 -4.53
C ALA A 28 6.14 1.18 -3.35
N TRP A 29 5.86 0.74 -2.14
CA TRP A 29 6.03 1.57 -0.95
C TRP A 29 7.42 2.21 -0.85
N PRO A 30 8.53 1.44 -1.02
CA PRO A 30 9.85 2.06 -0.87
C PRO A 30 10.08 3.22 -1.84
N ASP A 31 9.62 3.08 -3.08
CA ASP A 31 9.80 4.14 -4.08
C ASP A 31 8.90 5.33 -3.79
N ALA A 32 7.71 5.08 -3.25
CA ALA A 32 6.76 6.16 -2.98
C ALA A 32 7.23 7.07 -1.86
N VAL A 33 7.89 6.51 -0.83
CA VAL A 33 8.29 7.29 0.34
C VAL A 33 9.76 7.66 0.34
N GLY A 34 10.58 7.01 -0.48
CA GLY A 34 12.00 7.27 -0.54
C GLY A 34 12.82 6.42 0.42
N PRO A 35 14.15 6.33 0.20
CA PRO A 35 14.99 5.41 0.95
C PRO A 35 15.04 5.69 2.45
N GLN A 36 14.97 6.95 2.85
CA GLN A 36 15.08 7.30 4.26
C GLN A 36 13.88 6.78 5.06
N ILE A 37 12.68 7.00 4.56
CA ILE A 37 11.47 6.51 5.21
C ILE A 37 11.34 5.00 5.04
N ALA A 38 11.71 4.49 3.86
CA ALA A 38 11.64 3.05 3.61
C ALA A 38 12.50 2.27 4.58
N ALA A 39 13.61 2.84 5.04
CA ALA A 39 14.51 2.17 5.98
C ALA A 39 13.90 1.96 7.37
N VAL A 40 12.89 2.75 7.73
CA VAL A 40 12.28 2.68 9.06
C VAL A 40 10.83 2.22 9.01
N THR A 41 10.37 1.77 7.86
CA THR A 41 8.98 1.32 7.69
C THR A 41 8.91 0.05 6.88
N ARG A 42 7.77 -0.61 6.95
CA ARG A 42 7.49 -1.77 6.12
C ARG A 42 5.99 -1.82 5.84
N ALA A 43 5.64 -1.78 4.57
CA ALA A 43 4.25 -1.92 4.17
C ALA A 43 3.86 -3.40 4.28
N LEU A 44 2.77 -3.67 4.96
CA LEU A 44 2.33 -5.04 5.24
C LEU A 44 1.22 -5.51 4.30
N GLY A 45 0.36 -4.60 3.90
CA GLY A 45 -0.74 -4.95 3.04
C GLY A 45 -1.78 -3.85 3.02
N VAL A 46 -2.80 -4.05 2.20
CA VAL A 46 -3.92 -3.12 2.11
C VAL A 46 -5.20 -3.90 2.38
N THR A 47 -6.01 -3.41 3.31
CA THR A 47 -7.28 -4.05 3.62
C THR A 47 -8.31 -3.76 2.53
N PRO A 48 -9.39 -4.57 2.45
CA PRO A 48 -10.40 -4.35 1.42
C PRO A 48 -11.05 -2.98 1.46
N ASP A 49 -11.07 -2.32 2.61
CA ASP A 49 -11.66 -0.98 2.74
C ASP A 49 -10.68 0.14 2.37
N GLY A 50 -9.47 -0.22 1.91
CA GLY A 50 -8.53 0.78 1.43
C GLY A 50 -7.55 1.29 2.48
N THR A 51 -7.35 0.57 3.58
CA THR A 51 -6.39 0.96 4.60
C THR A 51 -5.04 0.29 4.35
N LEU A 52 -3.99 1.08 4.15
CA LEU A 52 -2.64 0.56 4.01
C LEU A 52 -2.06 0.37 5.41
N LEU A 53 -1.62 -0.85 5.70
CA LEU A 53 -1.02 -1.18 6.98
C LEU A 53 0.49 -1.06 6.87
N VAL A 54 1.09 -0.22 7.71
CA VAL A 54 2.53 0.03 7.67
C VAL A 54 3.11 -0.13 9.06
N ARG A 55 4.13 -0.96 9.16
CA ARG A 55 4.87 -1.12 10.40
C ARG A 55 5.97 -0.07 10.46
N VAL A 56 6.16 0.52 11.62
CA VAL A 56 7.11 1.61 11.82
C VAL A 56 8.05 1.26 12.97
N ALA A 57 9.32 1.55 12.78
CA ALA A 57 10.35 1.14 13.75
C ALA A 57 10.20 1.79 15.12
N THR A 58 9.79 3.05 15.19
CA THR A 58 9.70 3.78 16.46
C THR A 58 8.45 4.64 16.53
N PRO A 59 8.00 4.96 17.77
CA PRO A 59 6.86 5.89 17.92
C PRO A 59 7.13 7.28 17.36
N GLY A 60 8.39 7.74 17.45
CA GLY A 60 8.75 9.05 16.89
C GLY A 60 8.50 9.11 15.40
N TRP A 61 8.92 8.07 14.68
CA TRP A 61 8.68 8.00 13.25
C TRP A 61 7.19 7.88 12.95
N ALA A 62 6.44 7.15 13.77
CA ALA A 62 5.00 7.03 13.56
C ALA A 62 4.31 8.38 13.64
N THR A 63 4.72 9.24 14.57
CA THR A 63 4.18 10.58 14.70
C THR A 63 4.52 11.43 13.48
N GLU A 64 5.79 11.41 13.06
CA GLU A 64 6.23 12.15 11.88
C GLU A 64 5.45 11.72 10.63
N LEU A 65 5.34 10.43 10.43
CA LEU A 65 4.67 9.90 9.24
C LEU A 65 3.18 10.19 9.27
N GLY A 66 2.58 10.23 10.44
CA GLY A 66 1.18 10.61 10.57
C GLY A 66 0.92 12.02 10.05
N LEU A 67 1.87 12.93 10.26
CA LEU A 67 1.78 14.28 9.74
C LEU A 67 1.99 14.34 8.23
N MET A 68 2.71 13.37 7.68
CA MET A 68 2.99 13.30 6.26
C MET A 68 1.97 12.47 5.48
N ALA A 69 1.03 11.84 6.17
CA ALA A 69 0.12 10.89 5.55
C ALA A 69 -0.63 11.44 4.32
N PRO A 70 -1.18 12.67 4.36
CA PRO A 70 -1.89 13.17 3.16
C PRO A 70 -0.97 13.25 1.94
N ARG A 71 0.28 13.66 2.13
CA ARG A 71 1.23 13.75 1.04
C ARG A 71 1.61 12.38 0.52
N ILE A 72 1.81 11.43 1.43
CA ILE A 72 2.14 10.05 1.06
C ILE A 72 1.00 9.43 0.27
N LEU A 73 -0.24 9.62 0.73
CA LEU A 73 -1.41 9.09 0.04
C LEU A 73 -1.54 9.65 -1.37
N THR A 74 -1.26 10.94 -1.53
CA THR A 74 -1.30 11.56 -2.85
C THR A 74 -0.30 10.89 -3.80
N ARG A 75 0.90 10.62 -3.32
CA ARG A 75 1.92 9.99 -4.15
C ARG A 75 1.54 8.57 -4.52
N ILE A 76 1.07 7.80 -3.55
CA ILE A 76 0.69 6.41 -3.80
C ILE A 76 -0.46 6.34 -4.80
N ASN A 77 -1.52 7.12 -4.57
CA ASN A 77 -2.70 7.08 -5.43
C ASN A 77 -2.44 7.64 -6.81
N GLY A 78 -1.47 8.54 -6.92
CA GLY A 78 -1.08 9.08 -8.21
C GLY A 78 -0.31 8.10 -9.09
N SER A 79 0.34 7.11 -8.48
CA SER A 79 1.17 6.14 -9.19
C SER A 79 0.48 4.81 -9.44
N HIS A 80 -0.61 4.53 -8.75
CA HIS A 80 -1.24 3.21 -8.78
C HIS A 80 -2.72 3.29 -9.01
N LYS A 81 -3.26 2.24 -9.61
CA LYS A 81 -4.68 2.14 -9.87
C LYS A 81 -5.48 1.84 -8.61
N GLY A 82 -4.89 1.06 -7.71
CA GLY A 82 -5.52 0.77 -6.43
C GLY A 82 -5.58 2.03 -5.59
N ARG A 83 -6.73 2.28 -4.97
CA ARG A 83 -6.90 3.47 -4.19
C ARG A 83 -6.72 3.18 -2.70
N VAL A 84 -5.78 3.88 -2.10
CA VAL A 84 -5.56 3.82 -0.66
C VAL A 84 -6.25 5.03 -0.04
N LEU A 85 -7.15 4.78 0.90
CA LEU A 85 -7.91 5.85 1.54
C LEU A 85 -7.26 6.38 2.79
N GLN A 86 -6.54 5.52 3.51
CA GLN A 86 -5.87 5.91 4.74
C GLN A 86 -4.71 4.96 5.02
N VAL A 87 -3.84 5.38 5.94
CA VAL A 87 -2.70 4.58 6.36
C VAL A 87 -2.79 4.34 7.86
N ARG A 88 -2.54 3.12 8.27
CA ARG A 88 -2.49 2.78 9.69
C ARG A 88 -1.05 2.47 10.07
N TRP A 89 -0.51 3.27 10.97
CA TRP A 89 0.87 3.13 11.42
C TRP A 89 0.92 2.25 12.66
N MET A 90 1.74 1.18 12.60
CA MET A 90 1.86 0.24 13.71
C MET A 90 3.32 0.15 14.12
N VAL A 91 3.61 0.51 15.36
CA VAL A 91 4.99 0.46 15.86
C VAL A 91 5.37 -0.97 16.21
N GLY A 92 6.54 -1.40 15.76
CA GLY A 92 7.02 -2.74 16.06
C GLY A 92 8.23 -3.10 15.22
N PRO A 93 8.77 -4.33 15.41
CA PRO A 93 9.94 -4.78 14.64
C PRO A 93 9.65 -4.81 13.16
N LEU A 94 10.62 -4.42 12.34
CA LEU A 94 10.44 -4.33 10.91
C LEU A 94 10.72 -5.64 10.19
N ASP A 95 11.84 -6.25 10.50
CA ASP A 95 12.21 -7.47 9.81
C ASP A 95 11.96 -8.65 10.69
N ARG A 96 10.89 -9.21 10.47
CA ARG A 96 10.53 -10.39 11.18
C ARG A 96 10.54 -11.53 10.25
N PRO A 97 11.39 -12.46 10.50
CA PRO A 97 11.23 -13.73 9.80
C PRO A 97 10.00 -14.42 10.27
#